data_d7284f82ca26f670b788cfcf99a7041d
#
_entry.id   d7284f82ca26f670b788cfcf99a7041d
#
_cell.length_a   1.000
_cell.length_b   1.000
_cell.length_c   1.000
_cell.angle_alpha   90.00
_cell.angle_beta   90.00
_cell.angle_gamma   90.00
#
_symmetry.space_group_name_H-M   'P 1'
#
loop_
_entity.id
_entity.type
_entity.pdbx_description
1 polymer ?
#
loop_
_entity_poly.entity_id
_entity_poly.type
_entity_poly.pdbx_seq_one_letter_code
_entity_poly.pdbx_strand_id
1 'polypeptide(L)'
;QKAGIPLDEKLVHFSFGFMLEDNSYQMMESLPLAELDAIMTTDILVAEGVRQYLLEHQLTIPIISFDSIKPRLDIEAYIDINAVELGRESVRTILQIIKDHKEGKTVCYRQLIDHTITKL
;
A
#
# COMPACT_ATOMS: atom_id res chain seq x y z
N GLN A 1 17.11 -5.62 4.15
CA GLN A 1 18.28 -5.87 5.07
C GLN A 1 19.46 -4.89 4.87
N LYS A 2 19.40 -3.96 3.88
CA LYS A 2 20.49 -2.97 3.70
C LYS A 2 20.67 -1.98 4.87
N ALA A 3 19.63 -1.80 5.68
CA ALA A 3 19.65 -0.88 6.83
C ALA A 3 20.22 -1.52 8.13
N GLY A 4 20.57 -2.82 8.12
CA GLY A 4 21.06 -3.51 9.31
C GLY A 4 20.02 -3.78 10.40
N ILE A 5 18.75 -3.47 10.14
CA ILE A 5 17.65 -3.72 11.08
C ILE A 5 17.19 -5.16 10.90
N PRO A 6 17.18 -6.00 11.95
CA PRO A 6 16.66 -7.35 11.87
C PRO A 6 15.14 -7.31 11.64
N LEU A 7 14.65 -8.22 10.79
CA LEU A 7 13.22 -8.41 10.63
C LEU A 7 12.67 -9.21 11.83
N ASP A 8 11.71 -8.65 12.53
CA ASP A 8 10.91 -9.38 13.51
C ASP A 8 9.59 -9.79 12.83
N GLU A 9 9.45 -11.09 12.57
CA GLU A 9 8.26 -11.63 11.90
C GLU A 9 6.98 -11.43 12.70
N LYS A 10 7.07 -11.23 14.02
CA LYS A 10 5.91 -10.92 14.86
C LYS A 10 5.30 -9.55 14.59
N LEU A 11 6.04 -8.67 13.92
CA LEU A 11 5.58 -7.34 13.51
C LEU A 11 5.06 -7.32 12.08
N VAL A 12 5.08 -8.46 11.37
CA VAL A 12 4.56 -8.58 10.00
C VAL A 12 3.23 -9.34 10.05
N HIS A 13 2.14 -8.62 9.80
CA HIS A 13 0.80 -9.18 9.85
C HIS A 13 0.16 -9.14 8.47
N PHE A 14 -0.66 -10.15 8.20
CA PHE A 14 -1.39 -10.27 6.94
C PHE A 14 -2.88 -10.22 7.20
N SER A 15 -3.56 -9.28 6.57
CA SER A 15 -5.01 -9.24 6.50
C SER A 15 -5.46 -9.91 5.21
N PHE A 16 -6.30 -10.92 5.29
CA PHE A 16 -6.81 -11.66 4.13
C PHE A 16 -8.32 -11.54 4.02
N GLY A 17 -8.82 -11.47 2.79
CA GLY A 17 -10.23 -11.57 2.47
C GLY A 17 -10.91 -10.26 2.13
N PHE A 18 -12.22 -10.30 2.10
CA PHE A 18 -13.09 -9.14 1.93
C PHE A 18 -13.19 -8.36 3.25
N MET A 19 -13.50 -7.06 3.19
CA MET A 19 -13.62 -6.17 4.36
C MET A 19 -12.27 -5.93 5.05
N LEU A 20 -11.31 -5.42 4.29
CA LEU A 20 -9.96 -5.14 4.77
C LEU A 20 -9.92 -4.15 5.94
N GLU A 21 -10.84 -3.18 5.98
CA GLU A 21 -10.97 -2.20 7.07
C GLU A 21 -11.30 -2.90 8.38
N ASP A 22 -12.34 -3.75 8.42
CA ASP A 22 -12.76 -4.47 9.63
C ASP A 22 -11.68 -5.45 10.09
N ASN A 23 -11.07 -6.17 9.15
CA ASN A 23 -10.03 -7.13 9.47
C ASN A 23 -8.76 -6.45 10.02
N SER A 24 -8.39 -5.30 9.47
CA SER A 24 -7.23 -4.54 9.96
C SER A 24 -7.51 -3.90 11.31
N TYR A 25 -8.74 -3.43 11.55
CA TYR A 25 -9.17 -2.95 12.86
C TYR A 25 -9.02 -4.05 13.94
N GLN A 26 -9.57 -5.25 13.69
CA GLN A 26 -9.49 -6.37 14.63
C GLN A 26 -8.05 -6.85 14.85
N MET A 27 -7.23 -6.82 13.82
CA MET A 27 -5.82 -7.21 13.90
C MET A 27 -5.03 -6.34 14.89
N MET A 28 -5.41 -5.06 15.05
CA MET A 28 -4.75 -4.14 15.98
C MET A 28 -4.79 -4.62 17.44
N GLU A 29 -5.79 -5.42 17.82
CA GLU A 29 -5.91 -5.98 19.17
C GLU A 29 -4.78 -6.95 19.50
N SER A 30 -4.18 -7.58 18.48
CA SER A 30 -3.10 -8.56 18.64
C SER A 30 -1.70 -7.97 18.62
N LEU A 31 -1.56 -6.67 18.32
CA LEU A 31 -0.28 -6.00 18.18
C LEU A 31 0.26 -5.47 19.52
N PRO A 32 1.58 -5.49 19.74
CA PRO A 32 2.21 -4.87 20.90
C PRO A 32 2.29 -3.34 20.74
N LEU A 33 1.14 -2.66 20.69
CA LEU A 33 1.03 -1.25 20.30
C LEU A 33 1.91 -0.29 21.10
N ALA A 34 2.18 -0.61 22.37
CA ALA A 34 3.05 0.21 23.22
C ALA A 34 4.53 0.16 22.80
N GLU A 35 4.91 -0.79 21.96
CA GLU A 35 6.29 -1.00 21.50
C GLU A 35 6.51 -0.50 20.07
N LEU A 36 5.45 0.02 19.40
CA LEU A 36 5.52 0.43 18.00
C LEU A 36 5.83 1.92 17.88
N ASP A 37 6.84 2.24 17.11
CA ASP A 37 7.19 3.62 16.73
C ASP A 37 6.37 4.10 15.52
N ALA A 38 5.96 3.20 14.63
CA ALA A 38 5.14 3.49 13.44
C ALA A 38 4.49 2.22 12.88
N ILE A 39 3.45 2.40 12.07
CA ILE A 39 2.75 1.32 11.35
C ILE A 39 2.83 1.59 9.86
N MET A 40 3.21 0.58 9.08
CA MET A 40 3.16 0.63 7.63
C MET A 40 2.07 -0.30 7.11
N THR A 41 1.20 0.22 6.26
CA THR A 41 0.10 -0.54 5.65
C THR A 41 0.32 -0.72 4.16
N THR A 42 -0.22 -1.79 3.60
CA THR A 42 -0.07 -2.15 2.19
C THR A 42 -1.00 -1.38 1.27
N ASP A 43 -2.12 -0.87 1.80
CA ASP A 43 -3.11 -0.11 1.04
C ASP A 43 -3.94 0.79 1.98
N ILE A 44 -4.75 1.64 1.36
CA ILE A 44 -5.54 2.64 2.06
C ILE A 44 -6.66 2.04 2.93
N LEU A 45 -7.28 0.94 2.54
CA LEU A 45 -8.37 0.32 3.30
C LEU A 45 -7.84 -0.26 4.61
N VAL A 46 -6.66 -0.90 4.54
CA VAL A 46 -5.95 -1.36 5.75
C VAL A 46 -5.59 -0.17 6.64
N ALA A 47 -5.12 0.95 6.06
CA ALA A 47 -4.81 2.16 6.82
C ALA A 47 -6.06 2.76 7.49
N GLU A 48 -7.23 2.73 6.83
CA GLU A 48 -8.48 3.21 7.40
C GLU A 48 -8.89 2.42 8.65
N GLY A 49 -8.84 1.09 8.61
CA GLY A 49 -9.13 0.25 9.78
C GLY A 49 -8.14 0.45 10.93
N VAL A 50 -6.84 0.52 10.61
CA VAL A 50 -5.80 0.83 11.60
C VAL A 50 -6.04 2.20 12.23
N ARG A 51 -6.31 3.22 11.43
CA ARG A 51 -6.55 4.58 11.90
C ARG A 51 -7.78 4.68 12.78
N GLN A 52 -8.87 4.02 12.39
CA GLN A 52 -10.08 3.98 13.19
C GLN A 52 -9.81 3.39 14.59
N TYR A 53 -9.09 2.27 14.65
CA TYR A 53 -8.71 1.66 15.93
C TYR A 53 -7.90 2.63 16.80
N LEU A 54 -6.88 3.28 16.24
CA LEU A 54 -6.04 4.23 16.98
C LEU A 54 -6.86 5.40 17.53
N LEU A 55 -7.79 5.93 16.75
CA LEU A 55 -8.67 7.03 17.18
C LEU A 55 -9.57 6.61 18.34
N GLU A 56 -10.22 5.47 18.24
CA GLU A 56 -11.15 4.97 19.28
C GLU A 56 -10.42 4.66 20.60
N HIS A 57 -9.17 4.22 20.50
CA HIS A 57 -8.35 3.91 21.68
C HIS A 57 -7.43 5.06 22.12
N GLN A 58 -7.57 6.25 21.50
CA GLN A 58 -6.80 7.46 21.83
C GLN A 58 -5.27 7.24 21.73
N LEU A 59 -4.84 6.40 20.78
CA LEU A 59 -3.44 6.11 20.51
C LEU A 59 -2.91 7.01 19.39
N THR A 60 -1.65 7.43 19.53
CA THR A 60 -0.96 8.25 18.54
C THR A 60 0.27 7.50 18.04
N ILE A 61 0.06 6.66 17.01
CA ILE A 61 1.12 5.94 16.32
C ILE A 61 1.10 6.39 14.86
N PRO A 62 2.21 6.87 14.30
CA PRO A 62 2.29 7.29 12.90
C PRO A 62 1.95 6.17 11.93
N ILE A 63 1.18 6.49 10.87
CA ILE A 63 0.82 5.55 9.81
C ILE A 63 1.42 5.99 8.49
N ILE A 64 2.06 5.06 7.79
CA ILE A 64 2.49 5.22 6.41
C ILE A 64 1.76 4.20 5.56
N SER A 65 1.02 4.65 4.55
CA SER A 65 0.33 3.75 3.62
C SER A 65 1.09 3.59 2.32
N PHE A 66 1.17 2.35 1.86
CA PHE A 66 1.56 2.05 0.48
C PHE A 66 0.29 2.02 -0.37
N ASP A 67 0.32 2.59 -1.55
CA ASP A 67 -0.81 2.76 -2.43
C ASP A 67 -1.82 3.81 -1.93
N SER A 68 -1.89 4.92 -2.61
CA SER A 68 -2.87 5.93 -2.27
C SER A 68 -3.56 6.51 -3.49
N ILE A 69 -4.84 6.49 -3.36
CA ILE A 69 -5.71 7.57 -3.76
C ILE A 69 -5.81 8.45 -2.51
N LYS A 70 -5.59 9.76 -2.63
CA LYS A 70 -5.59 10.74 -1.54
C LYS A 70 -6.38 10.23 -0.31
N PRO A 71 -5.72 9.96 0.82
CA PRO A 71 -6.36 9.30 1.94
C PRO A 71 -7.52 10.13 2.47
N ARG A 72 -8.60 9.45 2.85
CA ARG A 72 -9.75 10.07 3.50
C ARG A 72 -9.46 10.45 4.95
N LEU A 73 -8.40 9.86 5.51
CA LEU A 73 -8.01 9.99 6.90
C LEU A 73 -6.64 10.67 7.02
N ASP A 74 -6.41 11.33 8.15
CA ASP A 74 -5.11 11.88 8.50
C ASP A 74 -4.13 10.72 8.78
N ILE A 75 -3.23 10.52 7.84
CA ILE A 75 -2.05 9.67 7.98
C ILE A 75 -0.82 10.50 7.67
N GLU A 76 0.32 10.14 8.22
CA GLU A 76 1.52 10.99 8.16
C GLU A 76 2.16 11.02 6.78
N ALA A 77 2.10 9.91 6.06
CA ALA A 77 2.63 9.84 4.70
C ALA A 77 2.00 8.69 3.90
N TYR A 78 2.12 8.77 2.60
CA TYR A 78 1.76 7.68 1.71
C TYR A 78 2.69 7.61 0.50
N ILE A 79 2.78 6.43 -0.10
CA ILE A 79 3.48 6.20 -1.35
C ILE A 79 2.46 6.26 -2.48
N ASP A 80 2.52 7.32 -3.29
CA ASP A 80 1.66 7.47 -4.46
C ASP A 80 2.22 6.64 -5.61
N ILE A 81 1.48 5.62 -6.01
CA ILE A 81 1.82 4.74 -7.13
C ILE A 81 1.47 5.33 -8.50
N ASN A 82 1.01 6.59 -8.53
CA ASN A 82 0.61 7.26 -9.75
C ASN A 82 -0.40 6.45 -10.58
N ALA A 83 -1.52 6.07 -9.95
CA ALA A 83 -2.52 5.16 -10.52
C ALA A 83 -3.06 5.61 -11.89
N VAL A 84 -3.17 6.93 -12.12
CA VAL A 84 -3.63 7.49 -13.39
C VAL A 84 -2.63 7.17 -14.52
N GLU A 85 -1.34 7.40 -14.27
CA GLU A 85 -0.31 7.10 -15.26
C GLU A 85 -0.14 5.59 -15.46
N LEU A 86 -0.22 4.82 -14.38
CA LEU A 86 -0.24 3.35 -14.43
C LEU A 86 -1.37 2.85 -15.34
N GLY A 87 -2.59 3.38 -15.20
CA GLY A 87 -3.72 3.05 -16.05
C GLY A 87 -3.48 3.44 -17.52
N ARG A 88 -2.97 4.63 -17.75
CA ARG A 88 -2.66 5.13 -19.09
C ARG A 88 -1.62 4.27 -19.80
N GLU A 89 -0.52 3.97 -19.13
CA GLU A 89 0.55 3.14 -19.67
C GLU A 89 0.13 1.68 -19.87
N SER A 90 -0.74 1.17 -19.00
CA SER A 90 -1.34 -0.17 -19.18
C SER A 90 -2.13 -0.26 -20.49
N VAL A 91 -2.95 0.74 -20.78
CA VAL A 91 -3.71 0.79 -22.06
C VAL A 91 -2.77 0.91 -23.26
N ARG A 92 -1.76 1.78 -23.21
CA ARG A 92 -0.77 1.91 -24.28
C ARG A 92 -0.05 0.58 -24.56
N THR A 93 0.37 -0.09 -23.49
CA THR A 93 1.06 -1.38 -23.56
C THR A 93 0.18 -2.45 -24.19
N ILE A 94 -1.11 -2.54 -23.78
CA ILE A 94 -2.06 -3.50 -24.37
C ILE A 94 -2.24 -3.25 -25.87
N LEU A 95 -2.41 -2.00 -26.28
CA LEU A 95 -2.56 -1.65 -27.69
C LEU A 95 -1.32 -2.02 -28.52
N GLN A 96 -0.12 -1.83 -27.95
CA GLN A 96 1.13 -2.23 -28.58
C GLN A 96 1.24 -3.75 -28.70
N ILE A 97 0.90 -4.50 -27.63
CA ILE A 97 0.88 -5.97 -27.66
C ILE A 97 -0.05 -6.50 -28.76
N ILE A 98 -1.26 -5.92 -28.87
CA ILE A 98 -2.23 -6.32 -29.89
C ILE A 98 -1.64 -6.09 -31.29
N LYS A 99 -0.99 -4.96 -31.52
CA LYS A 99 -0.35 -4.65 -32.80
C LYS A 99 0.76 -5.64 -33.13
N ASP A 100 1.68 -5.87 -32.18
CA ASP A 100 2.80 -6.78 -32.39
C ASP A 100 2.37 -8.23 -32.62
N HIS A 101 1.32 -8.67 -31.90
CA HIS A 101 0.73 -9.99 -32.12
C HIS A 101 0.15 -10.14 -33.54
N LYS A 102 -0.53 -9.10 -34.05
CA LYS A 102 -1.03 -9.09 -35.46
C LYS A 102 0.10 -9.13 -36.49
N GLU A 103 1.26 -8.61 -36.13
CA GLU A 103 2.47 -8.64 -36.96
C GLU A 103 3.31 -9.92 -36.77
N GLY A 104 2.81 -10.90 -36.00
CA GLY A 104 3.50 -12.16 -35.73
C GLY A 104 4.70 -12.04 -34.79
N LYS A 105 4.82 -10.94 -34.07
CA LYS A 105 5.89 -10.72 -33.09
C LYS A 105 5.50 -11.24 -31.71
N THR A 106 6.43 -11.92 -31.05
CA THR A 106 6.32 -12.27 -29.63
C THR A 106 7.24 -11.35 -28.84
N VAL A 107 6.65 -10.42 -28.08
CA VAL A 107 7.39 -9.42 -27.30
C VAL A 107 6.91 -9.44 -25.86
N CYS A 108 7.86 -9.38 -24.93
CA CYS A 108 7.59 -9.21 -23.52
C CYS A 108 7.86 -7.75 -23.12
N TYR A 109 6.86 -7.06 -22.60
CA TYR A 109 7.00 -5.69 -22.16
C TYR A 109 7.16 -5.63 -20.64
N ARG A 110 8.12 -4.81 -20.22
CA ARG A 110 8.29 -4.43 -18.82
C ARG A 110 8.49 -2.92 -18.76
N GLN A 111 7.58 -2.26 -18.06
CA GLN A 111 7.66 -0.82 -17.86
C GLN A 111 7.69 -0.51 -16.37
N LEU A 112 8.52 0.43 -15.99
CA LEU A 112 8.56 0.98 -14.63
C LEU A 112 7.89 2.35 -14.66
N ILE A 113 7.03 2.59 -13.68
CA ILE A 113 6.34 3.86 -13.48
C ILE A 113 6.87 4.46 -12.18
N ASP A 114 7.26 5.72 -12.24
CA ASP A 114 7.77 6.44 -11.08
C ASP A 114 6.67 6.60 -10.02
N HIS A 115 7.08 6.48 -8.78
CA HIS A 115 6.25 6.72 -7.62
C HIS A 115 6.81 7.88 -6.79
N THR A 116 5.97 8.49 -5.98
CA THR A 116 6.37 9.56 -5.07
C THR A 116 5.96 9.25 -3.65
N ILE A 117 6.71 9.77 -2.69
CA ILE A 117 6.33 9.74 -1.28
C ILE A 117 5.77 11.12 -0.94
N THR A 118 4.50 11.17 -0.60
CA THR A 118 3.83 12.37 -0.16
C THR A 118 3.71 12.37 1.36
N LYS A 119 4.23 13.41 2.00
CA LYS A 119 3.99 13.70 3.42
C LYS A 119 2.80 14.63 3.52
N LEU A 120 1.93 14.37 4.45
CA LEU A 120 0.75 15.17 4.75
C LEU A 120 1.03 16.13 5.90
#